data_bca8f3c96fc508a12a7c04180f9d1da1
#
_entry.id   bca8f3c96fc508a12a7c04180f9d1da1
#
_cell.length_a   1.000
_cell.length_b   1.000
_cell.length_c   1.000
_cell.angle_alpha   90.00
_cell.angle_beta   90.00
_cell.angle_gamma   90.00
#
_symmetry.space_group_name_H-M   'P 1'
#
loop_
_entity.id
_entity.type
_entity.pdbx_description
1 polymer ?
#
loop_
_entity_poly.entity_id
_entity_poly.type
_entity_poly.pdbx_seq_one_letter_code
_entity_poly.pdbx_strand_id
1 'polypeptide(L)'
;MTETSDILYYKIADLYVQITADLAIQHQHSLSSFIPFQSTPPSNEKDILLSVDFTVEKRNEEADGDKKLLSDISIMWEESFRFQETDKQYLTTILAREDQKQWVMSSTKDFSTVTIYGHLSELKSTQKLSWLIMVAFGQACLKQNTLMLHASVIEKEGQAFAFLGKSGTGKSTHSRLWLANIPGTELLNDDNPAVRIWPNGEVTIYGTPWSGKTACFKQKWAHLQAIIRLEQAKENKFQQKIGMEAIITLLPSGSAIRWNNELYSSMLNLLEVIVSRTTVAHLQCLPNAAAAKLCYAQSTLV
;
A
#
# COMPACT_ATOMS: atom_id res chain seq x y z
N MET A 1 -32.71 -6.80 -19.15
CA MET A 1 -32.36 -5.58 -18.43
C MET A 1 -30.85 -5.42 -18.62
N THR A 2 -30.43 -4.41 -19.38
CA THR A 2 -29.00 -4.09 -19.51
C THR A 2 -28.53 -3.61 -18.15
N GLU A 3 -27.71 -4.43 -17.47
CA GLU A 3 -27.00 -4.02 -16.25
C GLU A 3 -26.12 -2.83 -16.62
N THR A 4 -26.48 -1.65 -16.12
CA THR A 4 -25.65 -0.46 -16.26
C THR A 4 -24.53 -0.57 -15.24
N SER A 5 -23.36 -0.97 -15.69
CA SER A 5 -22.14 -0.85 -14.88
C SER A 5 -21.77 0.62 -14.72
N ASP A 6 -21.57 1.06 -13.50
CA ASP A 6 -21.09 2.40 -13.21
C ASP A 6 -19.57 2.41 -13.14
N ILE A 7 -18.99 3.51 -13.59
CA ILE A 7 -17.56 3.75 -13.52
C ILE A 7 -17.26 4.72 -12.39
N LEU A 8 -16.45 4.28 -11.44
CA LEU A 8 -15.98 5.08 -10.31
C LEU A 8 -14.53 5.48 -10.52
N TYR A 9 -14.21 6.72 -10.22
CA TYR A 9 -12.84 7.22 -10.28
C TYR A 9 -12.34 7.62 -8.90
N TYR A 10 -11.11 7.23 -8.61
CA TYR A 10 -10.40 7.59 -7.37
C TYR A 10 -9.03 8.16 -7.71
N LYS A 11 -8.55 9.08 -6.89
CA LYS A 11 -7.21 9.67 -7.03
C LYS A 11 -6.40 9.36 -5.77
N ILE A 12 -5.46 8.42 -5.87
CA ILE A 12 -4.63 7.92 -4.77
C ILE A 12 -3.17 8.28 -5.08
N ALA A 13 -2.51 9.03 -4.21
CA ALA A 13 -1.15 9.55 -4.45
C ALA A 13 -1.02 10.29 -5.80
N ASP A 14 -2.04 11.08 -6.16
CA ASP A 14 -2.17 11.77 -7.45
C ASP A 14 -2.20 10.85 -8.69
N LEU A 15 -2.51 9.58 -8.52
CA LEU A 15 -2.67 8.58 -9.58
C LEU A 15 -4.14 8.15 -9.68
N TYR A 16 -4.65 8.08 -10.92
CA TYR A 16 -6.05 7.72 -11.14
C TYR A 16 -6.25 6.21 -11.14
N VAL A 17 -7.26 5.78 -10.38
CA VAL A 17 -7.78 4.40 -10.37
C VAL A 17 -9.22 4.45 -10.85
N GLN A 18 -9.52 3.67 -11.88
CA GLN A 18 -10.87 3.48 -12.40
C GLN A 18 -11.39 2.14 -11.90
N ILE A 19 -12.61 2.10 -11.38
CA ILE A 19 -13.28 0.86 -10.99
C ILE A 19 -14.61 0.79 -11.73
N THR A 20 -14.76 -0.23 -12.57
CA THR A 20 -16.00 -0.59 -13.23
C THR A 20 -16.67 -1.69 -12.42
N ALA A 21 -17.89 -1.44 -11.98
CA ALA A 21 -18.60 -2.37 -11.14
C ALA A 21 -20.12 -2.17 -11.24
N ASP A 22 -20.88 -3.22 -10.96
CA ASP A 22 -22.31 -3.14 -10.77
C ASP A 22 -22.66 -2.18 -9.62
N LEU A 23 -23.78 -1.45 -9.75
CA LEU A 23 -24.37 -0.58 -8.71
C LEU A 23 -24.41 -1.20 -7.32
N ALA A 24 -24.49 -2.52 -7.22
CA ALA A 24 -24.46 -3.25 -5.96
C ALA A 24 -23.21 -2.96 -5.10
N ILE A 25 -22.06 -2.61 -5.69
CA ILE A 25 -20.84 -2.27 -4.96
C ILE A 25 -20.95 -0.91 -4.29
N GLN A 26 -21.52 0.07 -4.97
CA GLN A 26 -21.73 1.41 -4.42
C GLN A 26 -22.67 1.38 -3.21
N HIS A 27 -23.76 0.61 -3.31
CA HIS A 27 -24.75 0.49 -2.24
C HIS A 27 -24.29 -0.34 -1.05
N GLN A 28 -23.24 -1.16 -1.20
CA GLN A 28 -22.80 -2.06 -0.14
C GLN A 28 -21.66 -1.52 0.73
N HIS A 29 -21.19 -0.30 0.53
CA HIS A 29 -20.10 0.33 1.28
C HIS A 29 -18.79 -0.50 1.33
N SER A 30 -18.58 -1.41 0.38
CA SER A 30 -17.42 -2.28 0.32
C SER A 30 -16.10 -1.53 0.11
N LEU A 31 -16.17 -0.29 -0.39
CA LEU A 31 -15.04 0.62 -0.58
C LEU A 31 -15.20 1.91 0.25
N SER A 32 -15.74 1.81 1.47
CA SER A 32 -15.95 2.98 2.34
C SER A 32 -14.66 3.76 2.63
N SER A 33 -13.51 3.07 2.72
CA SER A 33 -12.20 3.70 2.90
C SER A 33 -11.73 4.50 1.67
N PHE A 34 -12.33 4.26 0.49
CA PHE A 34 -12.01 4.97 -0.75
C PHE A 34 -12.80 6.29 -0.90
N ILE A 35 -13.85 6.50 -0.11
CA ILE A 35 -14.71 7.71 -0.21
C ILE A 35 -13.88 9.01 -0.19
N PRO A 36 -12.90 9.21 0.70
CA PRO A 36 -12.10 10.43 0.69
C PRO A 36 -11.24 10.63 -0.57
N PHE A 37 -11.06 9.59 -1.37
CA PHE A 37 -10.25 9.59 -2.59
C PHE A 37 -11.08 9.66 -3.88
N GLN A 38 -12.41 9.76 -3.79
CA GLN A 38 -13.26 9.92 -4.96
C GLN A 38 -12.85 11.13 -5.79
N SER A 39 -12.93 10.97 -7.12
CA SER A 39 -12.51 11.99 -8.08
C SER A 39 -13.45 12.00 -9.28
N THR A 40 -13.42 13.09 -10.04
CA THR A 40 -13.94 13.13 -11.40
C THR A 40 -13.03 12.33 -12.34
N PRO A 41 -13.53 11.89 -13.51
CA PRO A 41 -12.69 11.24 -14.50
C PRO A 41 -11.51 12.13 -14.90
N PRO A 42 -10.33 11.55 -15.23
CA PRO A 42 -9.22 12.33 -15.76
C PRO A 42 -9.57 12.94 -17.12
N SER A 43 -8.91 14.02 -17.49
CA SER A 43 -9.09 14.66 -18.80
C SER A 43 -8.61 13.79 -19.96
N ASN A 44 -7.71 12.83 -19.69
CA ASN A 44 -7.19 11.88 -20.64
C ASN A 44 -7.23 10.47 -20.02
N GLU A 45 -7.82 9.52 -20.72
CA GLU A 45 -7.88 8.12 -20.27
C GLU A 45 -6.48 7.49 -20.07
N LYS A 46 -5.46 8.01 -20.78
CA LYS A 46 -4.07 7.56 -20.60
C LYS A 46 -3.49 7.89 -19.22
N ASP A 47 -4.12 8.80 -18.49
CA ASP A 47 -3.73 9.16 -17.13
C ASP A 47 -4.23 8.14 -16.10
N ILE A 48 -5.06 7.17 -16.49
CA ILE A 48 -5.51 6.08 -15.64
C ILE A 48 -4.34 5.12 -15.44
N LEU A 49 -3.90 5.03 -14.19
CA LEU A 49 -2.85 4.10 -13.77
C LEU A 49 -3.35 2.67 -13.74
N LEU A 50 -4.54 2.47 -13.19
CA LEU A 50 -5.11 1.16 -12.89
C LEU A 50 -6.58 1.14 -13.24
N SER A 51 -6.96 0.24 -14.16
CA SER A 51 -8.36 -0.08 -14.48
C SER A 51 -8.74 -1.40 -13.82
N VAL A 52 -9.77 -1.35 -12.98
CA VAL A 52 -10.32 -2.49 -12.25
C VAL A 52 -11.71 -2.80 -12.77
N ASP A 53 -11.93 -4.01 -13.21
CA ASP A 53 -13.26 -4.54 -13.51
C ASP A 53 -13.65 -5.56 -12.43
N PHE A 54 -14.73 -5.30 -11.71
CA PHE A 54 -15.25 -6.25 -10.75
C PHE A 54 -16.46 -6.97 -11.32
N THR A 55 -16.43 -8.30 -11.27
CA THR A 55 -17.51 -9.14 -11.75
C THR A 55 -17.85 -10.27 -10.78
N VAL A 56 -19.11 -10.68 -10.81
CA VAL A 56 -19.60 -11.88 -10.10
C VAL A 56 -19.74 -13.08 -11.01
N GLU A 57 -19.45 -12.90 -12.29
CA GLU A 57 -19.47 -13.96 -13.26
C GLU A 57 -18.44 -15.05 -12.92
N LYS A 58 -18.77 -16.27 -13.30
CA LYS A 58 -17.83 -17.38 -13.11
C LYS A 58 -16.67 -17.24 -14.09
N ARG A 59 -15.45 -17.21 -13.55
CA ARG A 59 -14.24 -17.15 -14.37
C ARG A 59 -14.13 -18.37 -15.28
N ASN A 60 -13.77 -18.16 -16.54
CA ASN A 60 -13.43 -19.26 -17.45
C ASN A 60 -11.97 -19.68 -17.22
N GLU A 61 -11.77 -20.74 -16.43
CA GLU A 61 -10.45 -21.25 -16.09
C GLU A 61 -9.74 -21.97 -17.24
N GLU A 62 -10.50 -22.50 -18.22
CA GLU A 62 -9.95 -23.17 -19.41
C GLU A 62 -9.21 -22.21 -20.32
N ALA A 63 -9.58 -20.91 -20.30
CA ALA A 63 -8.92 -19.86 -21.09
C ALA A 63 -7.50 -19.50 -20.60
N ASP A 64 -7.09 -19.95 -19.42
CA ASP A 64 -5.80 -19.55 -18.85
C ASP A 64 -4.58 -20.26 -19.45
N GLY A 65 -4.77 -21.46 -20.02
CA GLY A 65 -3.66 -22.30 -20.42
C GLY A 65 -2.83 -22.82 -19.24
N ASP A 66 -1.54 -23.05 -19.45
CA ASP A 66 -0.63 -23.54 -18.42
C ASP A 66 -0.39 -22.49 -17.34
N LYS A 67 -0.48 -22.92 -16.08
CA LYS A 67 -0.30 -22.07 -14.90
C LYS A 67 0.99 -22.44 -14.17
N LYS A 68 1.93 -21.51 -14.10
CA LYS A 68 3.13 -21.63 -13.27
C LYS A 68 2.84 -21.12 -11.87
N LEU A 69 3.06 -21.94 -10.86
CA LEU A 69 2.97 -21.52 -9.47
C LEU A 69 4.16 -20.62 -9.11
N LEU A 70 3.90 -19.42 -8.59
CA LEU A 70 4.90 -18.44 -8.16
C LEU A 70 5.04 -18.42 -6.64
N SER A 71 3.90 -18.48 -5.92
CA SER A 71 3.83 -18.60 -4.47
C SER A 71 2.56 -19.38 -4.12
N ASP A 72 2.70 -20.46 -3.38
CA ASP A 72 1.53 -21.29 -3.05
C ASP A 72 0.69 -20.67 -1.95
N ILE A 73 1.30 -20.35 -0.81
CA ILE A 73 0.58 -19.72 0.29
C ILE A 73 1.43 -18.59 0.85
N SER A 74 0.94 -17.35 0.68
CA SER A 74 1.44 -16.17 1.37
C SER A 74 0.34 -15.65 2.29
N ILE A 75 0.60 -15.60 3.60
CA ILE A 75 -0.37 -15.09 4.57
C ILE A 75 -0.22 -13.57 4.63
N MET A 76 -1.26 -12.84 4.20
CA MET A 76 -1.36 -11.39 4.27
C MET A 76 -2.73 -11.05 4.87
N TRP A 77 -2.75 -10.15 5.84
CA TRP A 77 -3.99 -9.71 6.53
C TRP A 77 -4.86 -10.88 7.03
N GLU A 78 -4.20 -11.93 7.54
CA GLU A 78 -4.84 -13.16 8.02
C GLU A 78 -5.48 -14.03 6.91
N GLU A 79 -5.37 -13.63 5.63
CA GLU A 79 -5.83 -14.39 4.47
C GLU A 79 -4.71 -15.13 3.77
N SER A 80 -5.04 -16.21 3.10
CA SER A 80 -4.09 -17.03 2.34
C SER A 80 -4.14 -16.66 0.86
N PHE A 81 -3.05 -16.14 0.36
CA PHE A 81 -2.89 -15.73 -1.04
C PHE A 81 -2.06 -16.76 -1.81
N ARG A 82 -2.51 -17.07 -3.01
CA ARG A 82 -1.76 -17.85 -4.01
C ARG A 82 -1.49 -16.97 -5.22
N PHE A 83 -0.27 -17.03 -5.73
CA PHE A 83 0.13 -16.32 -6.94
C PHE A 83 0.55 -17.31 -8.01
N GLN A 84 -0.01 -17.15 -9.21
CA GLN A 84 0.28 -17.95 -10.38
C GLN A 84 0.53 -17.06 -11.59
N GLU A 85 1.21 -17.58 -12.58
CA GLU A 85 1.52 -16.93 -13.82
C GLU A 85 1.07 -17.77 -14.99
N THR A 86 0.49 -17.13 -15.99
CA THR A 86 0.30 -17.66 -17.34
C THR A 86 1.16 -16.86 -18.30
N ASP A 87 1.18 -17.23 -19.57
CA ASP A 87 1.93 -16.48 -20.60
C ASP A 87 1.51 -14.99 -20.65
N LYS A 88 0.22 -14.71 -20.46
CA LYS A 88 -0.36 -13.38 -20.67
C LYS A 88 -0.60 -12.58 -19.38
N GLN A 89 -0.80 -13.24 -18.24
CA GLN A 89 -1.33 -12.60 -17.04
C GLN A 89 -0.81 -13.21 -15.75
N TYR A 90 -0.98 -12.47 -14.64
CA TYR A 90 -0.88 -13.01 -13.30
C TYR A 90 -2.25 -13.33 -12.73
N LEU A 91 -2.31 -14.34 -11.89
CA LEU A 91 -3.49 -14.72 -11.12
C LEU A 91 -3.16 -14.61 -9.65
N THR A 92 -3.90 -13.75 -8.95
CA THR A 92 -3.82 -13.61 -7.49
C THR A 92 -5.11 -14.16 -6.90
N THR A 93 -5.00 -15.23 -6.13
CA THR A 93 -6.15 -15.91 -5.52
C THR A 93 -6.13 -15.74 -4.02
N ILE A 94 -7.23 -15.25 -3.44
CA ILE A 94 -7.51 -15.36 -2.01
C ILE A 94 -8.25 -16.67 -1.82
N LEU A 95 -7.63 -17.63 -1.13
CA LEU A 95 -8.15 -18.98 -0.96
C LEU A 95 -9.40 -18.99 -0.09
N ALA A 96 -10.31 -19.89 -0.40
CA ALA A 96 -11.51 -20.11 0.41
C ALA A 96 -11.14 -20.62 1.82
N ARG A 97 -11.89 -20.16 2.82
CA ARG A 97 -11.93 -20.71 4.18
C ARG A 97 -13.30 -21.31 4.44
N GLU A 98 -13.50 -21.97 5.59
CA GLU A 98 -14.71 -22.75 5.91
C GLU A 98 -16.03 -22.04 5.57
N ASP A 99 -16.13 -20.72 5.84
CA ASP A 99 -17.35 -19.92 5.63
C ASP A 99 -17.21 -18.87 4.51
N GLN A 100 -16.10 -18.88 3.75
CA GLN A 100 -15.82 -17.83 2.77
C GLN A 100 -15.46 -18.42 1.41
N LYS A 101 -15.84 -17.70 0.35
CA LYS A 101 -15.57 -18.09 -1.02
C LYS A 101 -14.22 -17.64 -1.50
N GLN A 102 -13.68 -18.34 -2.48
CA GLN A 102 -12.47 -17.96 -3.18
C GLN A 102 -12.71 -16.71 -4.03
N TRP A 103 -11.75 -15.78 -3.99
CA TRP A 103 -11.69 -14.63 -4.87
C TRP A 103 -10.46 -14.71 -5.76
N VAL A 104 -10.60 -14.30 -7.02
CA VAL A 104 -9.50 -14.35 -7.99
C VAL A 104 -9.36 -12.99 -8.67
N MET A 105 -8.17 -12.47 -8.72
CA MET A 105 -7.81 -11.34 -9.58
C MET A 105 -6.94 -11.85 -10.71
N SER A 106 -7.35 -11.55 -11.95
CA SER A 106 -6.55 -11.67 -13.16
C SER A 106 -5.97 -10.31 -13.49
N SER A 107 -4.68 -10.20 -13.77
CA SER A 107 -4.03 -8.92 -14.06
C SER A 107 -3.08 -9.02 -15.25
N THR A 108 -2.92 -7.93 -15.99
CA THR A 108 -1.78 -7.75 -16.92
C THR A 108 -0.46 -7.88 -16.18
N LYS A 109 0.65 -8.11 -16.91
CA LYS A 109 1.99 -8.28 -16.28
C LYS A 109 2.48 -7.03 -15.55
N ASP A 110 1.98 -5.87 -15.92
CA ASP A 110 2.27 -4.58 -15.28
C ASP A 110 1.20 -4.10 -14.29
N PHE A 111 0.15 -4.91 -14.09
CA PHE A 111 -0.99 -4.63 -13.22
C PHE A 111 -1.81 -3.37 -13.59
N SER A 112 -1.65 -2.83 -14.81
CA SER A 112 -2.43 -1.66 -15.24
C SER A 112 -3.90 -1.97 -15.50
N THR A 113 -4.23 -3.23 -15.78
CA THR A 113 -5.60 -3.69 -16.00
C THR A 113 -5.84 -4.98 -15.22
N VAL A 114 -6.89 -5.01 -14.43
CA VAL A 114 -7.24 -6.17 -13.61
C VAL A 114 -8.74 -6.47 -13.69
N THR A 115 -9.09 -7.75 -13.66
CA THR A 115 -10.46 -8.24 -13.47
C THR A 115 -10.52 -9.01 -12.17
N ILE A 116 -11.42 -8.61 -11.26
CA ILE A 116 -11.61 -9.24 -9.97
C ILE A 116 -12.92 -10.04 -9.98
N TYR A 117 -12.81 -11.35 -9.85
CA TYR A 117 -13.92 -12.30 -9.74
C TYR A 117 -14.23 -12.51 -8.26
N GLY A 118 -15.37 -12.02 -7.82
CA GLY A 118 -15.75 -12.01 -6.41
C GLY A 118 -17.19 -12.41 -6.17
N HIS A 119 -17.68 -12.14 -4.96
CA HIS A 119 -19.03 -12.55 -4.54
C HIS A 119 -19.75 -11.41 -3.83
N LEU A 120 -20.94 -11.02 -4.35
CA LEU A 120 -21.77 -9.96 -3.77
C LEU A 120 -22.12 -10.20 -2.30
N SER A 121 -22.36 -11.46 -1.93
CA SER A 121 -22.68 -11.81 -0.53
C SER A 121 -21.57 -11.52 0.46
N GLU A 122 -20.32 -11.40 0.00
CA GLU A 122 -19.15 -11.16 0.85
C GLU A 122 -18.66 -9.71 0.84
N LEU A 123 -19.18 -8.86 -0.06
CA LEU A 123 -18.71 -7.47 -0.19
C LEU A 123 -18.81 -6.65 1.10
N LYS A 124 -19.82 -6.90 1.95
CA LYS A 124 -20.00 -6.18 3.23
C LYS A 124 -19.19 -6.75 4.37
N SER A 125 -18.88 -8.03 4.32
CA SER A 125 -18.30 -8.79 5.43
C SER A 125 -16.80 -8.96 5.31
N THR A 126 -16.21 -8.67 4.14
CA THR A 126 -14.77 -8.85 3.90
C THR A 126 -14.15 -7.63 3.23
N GLN A 127 -12.83 -7.51 3.35
CA GLN A 127 -12.04 -6.47 2.67
C GLN A 127 -11.32 -7.02 1.41
N LYS A 128 -11.69 -8.19 0.92
CA LYS A 128 -11.00 -8.88 -0.17
C LYS A 128 -10.90 -8.03 -1.44
N LEU A 129 -11.97 -7.31 -1.81
CA LEU A 129 -11.95 -6.39 -2.95
C LEU A 129 -10.89 -5.30 -2.75
N SER A 130 -10.89 -4.62 -1.61
CA SER A 130 -9.93 -3.58 -1.27
C SER A 130 -8.48 -4.10 -1.27
N TRP A 131 -8.24 -5.29 -0.73
CA TRP A 131 -6.90 -5.90 -0.71
C TRP A 131 -6.39 -6.28 -2.10
N LEU A 132 -7.25 -6.83 -2.97
CA LEU A 132 -6.85 -7.14 -4.36
C LEU A 132 -6.54 -5.87 -5.14
N ILE A 133 -7.32 -4.80 -4.95
CA ILE A 133 -7.02 -3.47 -5.54
C ILE A 133 -5.69 -2.94 -4.99
N MET A 134 -5.40 -3.10 -3.69
CA MET A 134 -4.12 -2.69 -3.11
C MET A 134 -2.94 -3.44 -3.70
N VAL A 135 -3.06 -4.76 -3.87
CA VAL A 135 -2.01 -5.55 -4.53
C VAL A 135 -1.75 -5.03 -5.94
N ALA A 136 -2.81 -4.79 -6.73
CA ALA A 136 -2.68 -4.28 -8.08
C ALA A 136 -2.06 -2.87 -8.11
N PHE A 137 -2.59 -1.93 -7.31
CA PHE A 137 -2.09 -0.56 -7.22
C PHE A 137 -0.61 -0.52 -6.81
N GLY A 138 -0.22 -1.33 -5.82
CA GLY A 138 1.17 -1.38 -5.33
C GLY A 138 2.18 -1.85 -6.38
N GLN A 139 1.74 -2.61 -7.40
CA GLN A 139 2.59 -3.00 -8.52
C GLN A 139 2.53 -1.98 -9.66
N ALA A 140 1.33 -1.54 -10.04
CA ALA A 140 1.14 -0.59 -11.14
C ALA A 140 1.84 0.74 -10.87
N CYS A 141 1.80 1.26 -9.64
CA CYS A 141 2.34 2.57 -9.27
C CYS A 141 3.88 2.65 -9.35
N LEU A 142 4.60 1.51 -9.35
CA LEU A 142 6.06 1.50 -9.46
C LEU A 142 6.57 2.20 -10.73
N LYS A 143 5.85 2.03 -11.86
CA LYS A 143 6.17 2.69 -13.14
C LYS A 143 5.89 4.21 -13.13
N GLN A 144 5.18 4.70 -12.13
CA GLN A 144 4.86 6.12 -11.93
C GLN A 144 5.67 6.73 -10.78
N ASN A 145 6.90 6.22 -10.56
CA ASN A 145 7.81 6.68 -9.50
C ASN A 145 7.15 6.69 -8.12
N THR A 146 6.28 5.74 -7.86
CA THR A 146 5.53 5.63 -6.61
C THR A 146 5.72 4.24 -6.01
N LEU A 147 5.98 4.17 -4.71
CA LEU A 147 6.22 2.93 -3.96
C LEU A 147 5.30 2.88 -2.74
N MET A 148 4.54 1.81 -2.59
CA MET A 148 3.83 1.54 -1.34
C MET A 148 4.78 0.94 -0.29
N LEU A 149 4.70 1.46 0.93
CA LEU A 149 5.47 0.99 2.08
C LEU A 149 4.54 0.42 3.16
N HIS A 150 4.97 -0.64 3.83
CA HIS A 150 4.31 -1.07 5.05
C HIS A 150 4.83 -0.23 6.23
N ALA A 151 4.12 0.86 6.56
CA ALA A 151 4.53 1.86 7.54
C ALA A 151 3.35 2.51 8.26
N SER A 152 3.59 3.00 9.48
CA SER A 152 2.72 3.99 10.14
C SER A 152 3.37 5.37 10.02
N VAL A 153 2.60 6.41 9.65
CA VAL A 153 3.12 7.72 9.28
C VAL A 153 2.49 8.81 10.13
N ILE A 154 3.35 9.58 10.76
CA ILE A 154 3.00 10.84 11.45
C ILE A 154 3.40 12.01 10.57
N GLU A 155 2.55 13.00 10.51
CA GLU A 155 2.82 14.30 9.88
C GLU A 155 2.90 15.39 10.94
N LYS A 156 3.80 16.35 10.72
CA LYS A 156 3.95 17.58 11.49
C LYS A 156 4.44 18.71 10.57
N GLU A 157 3.66 19.79 10.49
CA GLU A 157 4.04 21.01 9.77
C GLU A 157 4.49 20.77 8.32
N GLY A 158 3.80 19.85 7.60
CA GLY A 158 4.12 19.50 6.21
C GLY A 158 5.25 18.47 6.05
N GLN A 159 5.86 18.02 7.14
CA GLN A 159 6.88 16.97 7.15
C GLN A 159 6.34 15.66 7.68
N ALA A 160 6.72 14.55 7.06
CA ALA A 160 6.27 13.21 7.44
C ALA A 160 7.41 12.33 7.97
N PHE A 161 7.07 11.52 8.96
CA PHE A 161 7.96 10.56 9.61
C PHE A 161 7.31 9.17 9.52
N ALA A 162 7.94 8.27 8.79
CA ALA A 162 7.42 6.93 8.54
C ALA A 162 8.08 5.88 9.43
N PHE A 163 7.30 5.11 10.18
CA PHE A 163 7.78 4.07 11.07
C PHE A 163 7.59 2.70 10.46
N LEU A 164 8.71 2.00 10.23
CA LEU A 164 8.76 0.66 9.68
C LEU A 164 8.94 -0.40 10.78
N GLY A 165 8.57 -1.63 10.47
CA GLY A 165 8.80 -2.79 11.33
C GLY A 165 7.84 -3.92 10.99
N LYS A 166 8.17 -5.14 11.40
CA LYS A 166 7.27 -6.30 11.26
C LYS A 166 5.96 -6.05 11.98
N SER A 167 4.91 -6.79 11.65
CA SER A 167 3.67 -6.79 12.43
C SER A 167 3.99 -7.06 13.91
N GLY A 168 3.37 -6.30 14.83
CA GLY A 168 3.64 -6.42 16.26
C GLY A 168 4.89 -5.71 16.79
N THR A 169 5.75 -5.12 15.95
CA THR A 169 6.96 -4.38 16.40
C THR A 169 6.61 -3.13 17.22
N GLY A 170 5.41 -2.57 17.06
CA GLY A 170 5.00 -1.38 17.81
C GLY A 170 4.88 -0.11 16.97
N LYS A 171 4.76 -0.18 15.64
CA LYS A 171 4.57 0.99 14.75
C LYS A 171 3.45 1.91 15.25
N SER A 172 2.22 1.40 15.36
CA SER A 172 1.07 2.19 15.82
C SER A 172 1.21 2.63 17.28
N THR A 173 1.96 1.90 18.12
CA THR A 173 2.29 2.33 19.49
C THR A 173 3.21 3.54 19.43
N HIS A 174 4.26 3.51 18.62
CA HIS A 174 5.20 4.61 18.48
C HIS A 174 4.51 5.86 17.89
N SER A 175 3.65 5.69 16.88
CA SER A 175 2.81 6.79 16.35
C SER A 175 1.93 7.42 17.42
N ARG A 176 1.28 6.63 18.28
CA ARG A 176 0.50 7.14 19.43
C ARG A 176 1.36 7.88 20.45
N LEU A 177 2.60 7.44 20.67
CA LEU A 177 3.55 8.17 21.54
C LEU A 177 3.93 9.52 20.94
N TRP A 178 4.08 9.63 19.62
CA TRP A 178 4.29 10.91 18.96
C TRP A 178 3.09 11.83 19.12
N LEU A 179 1.88 11.35 18.83
CA LEU A 179 0.63 12.11 18.99
C LEU A 179 0.45 12.64 20.42
N ALA A 180 0.86 11.87 21.42
CA ALA A 180 0.71 12.22 22.83
C ALA A 180 1.82 13.18 23.36
N ASN A 181 3.01 13.19 22.75
CA ASN A 181 4.18 13.84 23.36
C ASN A 181 4.85 14.91 22.47
N ILE A 182 4.47 15.01 21.20
CA ILE A 182 5.02 15.98 20.25
C ILE A 182 3.87 16.85 19.72
N PRO A 183 3.75 18.09 20.19
CA PRO A 183 2.64 18.97 19.79
C PRO A 183 2.60 19.21 18.27
N GLY A 184 1.39 19.33 17.73
CA GLY A 184 1.18 19.62 16.31
C GLY A 184 1.37 18.41 15.37
N THR A 185 1.46 17.19 15.92
CA THR A 185 1.51 15.97 15.11
C THR A 185 0.12 15.43 14.80
N GLU A 186 -0.04 14.83 13.63
CA GLU A 186 -1.23 14.06 13.29
C GLU A 186 -0.88 12.74 12.59
N LEU A 187 -1.76 11.75 12.67
CA LEU A 187 -1.62 10.50 11.92
C LEU A 187 -2.01 10.75 10.45
N LEU A 188 -1.10 10.44 9.53
CA LEU A 188 -1.32 10.54 8.08
C LEU A 188 -1.84 9.24 7.50
N ASN A 189 -1.23 8.11 7.86
CA ASN A 189 -1.64 6.76 7.48
C ASN A 189 -1.12 5.74 8.51
N ASP A 190 -1.82 4.63 8.70
CA ASP A 190 -1.41 3.58 9.64
C ASP A 190 -1.46 2.20 8.97
N ASP A 191 -0.69 1.96 7.93
CA ASP A 191 -0.33 0.64 7.38
C ASP A 191 0.32 0.68 5.98
N ASN A 192 -0.33 1.29 4.97
CA ASN A 192 0.13 1.22 3.57
C ASN A 192 0.13 2.60 2.89
N PRO A 193 0.96 3.57 3.35
CA PRO A 193 1.16 4.83 2.65
C PRO A 193 1.83 4.63 1.30
N ALA A 194 1.69 5.61 0.40
CA ALA A 194 2.38 5.66 -0.88
C ALA A 194 3.46 6.75 -0.88
N VAL A 195 4.70 6.39 -1.18
CA VAL A 195 5.81 7.33 -1.36
C VAL A 195 5.97 7.63 -2.84
N ARG A 196 5.97 8.90 -3.22
CA ARG A 196 6.12 9.35 -4.60
C ARG A 196 7.34 10.22 -4.76
N ILE A 197 8.09 9.98 -5.84
CA ILE A 197 9.26 10.77 -6.25
C ILE A 197 8.84 11.63 -7.44
N TRP A 198 8.98 12.94 -7.29
CA TRP A 198 8.65 13.91 -8.32
C TRP A 198 9.83 14.14 -9.28
N PRO A 199 9.61 14.66 -10.50
CA PRO A 199 10.69 14.92 -11.47
C PRO A 199 11.76 15.88 -10.97
N ASN A 200 11.43 16.75 -10.02
CA ASN A 200 12.39 17.67 -9.36
C ASN A 200 13.21 16.98 -8.26
N GLY A 201 13.01 15.68 -8.04
CA GLY A 201 13.68 14.90 -7.01
C GLY A 201 13.07 15.00 -5.61
N GLU A 202 11.95 15.71 -5.47
CA GLU A 202 11.21 15.80 -4.22
C GLU A 202 10.54 14.47 -3.89
N VAL A 203 10.58 14.07 -2.61
CA VAL A 203 9.97 12.85 -2.11
C VAL A 203 8.82 13.19 -1.18
N THR A 204 7.62 12.76 -1.54
CA THR A 204 6.40 12.97 -0.78
C THR A 204 5.79 11.65 -0.35
N ILE A 205 5.05 11.65 0.76
CA ILE A 205 4.31 10.48 1.24
C ILE A 205 2.83 10.83 1.39
N TYR A 206 1.98 9.92 0.96
CA TYR A 206 0.54 10.09 0.86
C TYR A 206 -0.20 9.13 1.78
N GLY A 207 -1.30 9.62 2.36
CA GLY A 207 -2.34 8.75 2.88
C GLY A 207 -3.05 8.00 1.75
N THR A 208 -3.52 6.81 2.07
CA THR A 208 -4.17 5.89 1.11
C THR A 208 -5.46 5.32 1.70
N PRO A 209 -6.31 4.67 0.88
CA PRO A 209 -7.49 3.95 1.37
C PRO A 209 -7.16 2.74 2.26
N TRP A 210 -5.89 2.37 2.35
CA TRP A 210 -5.44 1.17 3.07
C TRP A 210 -4.77 1.57 4.38
N SER A 211 -5.49 1.33 5.48
CA SER A 211 -5.02 1.56 6.84
C SER A 211 -5.17 0.29 7.66
N GLY A 212 -4.37 0.15 8.71
CA GLY A 212 -4.39 -1.00 9.58
C GLY A 212 -5.52 -0.94 10.62
N LYS A 213 -5.18 -1.26 11.88
CA LYS A 213 -6.17 -1.26 12.99
C LYS A 213 -6.75 0.11 13.31
N THR A 214 -6.02 1.19 12.99
CA THR A 214 -6.49 2.56 13.15
C THR A 214 -7.04 3.04 11.81
N ALA A 215 -8.35 3.24 11.72
CA ALA A 215 -8.98 3.80 10.52
C ALA A 215 -8.44 5.23 10.27
N CYS A 216 -7.60 5.38 9.25
CA CYS A 216 -6.98 6.64 8.87
C CYS A 216 -6.93 6.74 7.35
N PHE A 217 -8.03 7.17 6.75
CA PHE A 217 -8.21 7.27 5.29
C PHE A 217 -8.22 8.75 4.92
N LYS A 218 -7.03 9.32 4.65
CA LYS A 218 -6.88 10.75 4.35
C LYS A 218 -6.28 10.96 2.98
N GLN A 219 -6.93 11.74 2.14
CA GLN A 219 -6.35 12.27 0.91
C GLN A 219 -5.45 13.48 1.25
N LYS A 220 -4.35 13.20 1.95
CA LYS A 220 -3.36 14.17 2.40
C LYS A 220 -1.96 13.66 2.06
N TRP A 221 -1.03 14.59 1.86
CA TRP A 221 0.39 14.29 1.65
C TRP A 221 1.27 15.22 2.48
N ALA A 222 2.54 14.84 2.64
CA ALA A 222 3.58 15.63 3.25
C ALA A 222 4.95 15.28 2.65
N HIS A 223 5.94 16.16 2.83
CA HIS A 223 7.33 15.86 2.45
C HIS A 223 7.90 14.77 3.33
N LEU A 224 8.52 13.75 2.75
CA LEU A 224 9.07 12.65 3.52
C LEU A 224 10.42 13.04 4.12
N GLN A 225 10.40 13.41 5.40
CA GLN A 225 11.59 13.85 6.15
C GLN A 225 12.44 12.65 6.60
N ALA A 226 11.81 11.64 7.16
CA ALA A 226 12.55 10.49 7.71
C ALA A 226 11.77 9.18 7.64
N ILE A 227 12.53 8.08 7.50
CA ILE A 227 12.02 6.71 7.58
C ILE A 227 12.78 5.99 8.68
N ILE A 228 12.07 5.52 9.70
CA ILE A 228 12.65 4.95 10.90
C ILE A 228 12.19 3.51 11.08
N ARG A 229 13.11 2.55 11.03
CA ARG A 229 12.82 1.15 11.38
C ARG A 229 12.88 0.97 12.89
N LEU A 230 11.79 0.49 13.45
CA LEU A 230 11.66 0.23 14.89
C LEU A 230 12.12 -1.18 15.24
N GLU A 231 12.77 -1.29 16.40
CA GLU A 231 13.11 -2.52 17.07
C GLU A 231 12.84 -2.39 18.56
N GLN A 232 12.15 -3.37 19.15
CA GLN A 232 11.95 -3.41 20.62
C GLN A 232 13.28 -3.71 21.32
N ALA A 233 13.65 -2.89 22.30
CA ALA A 233 14.91 -3.00 23.02
C ALA A 233 14.75 -2.57 24.49
N LYS A 234 15.81 -2.76 25.28
CA LYS A 234 15.84 -2.36 26.70
C LYS A 234 16.25 -0.89 26.91
N GLU A 235 16.68 -0.22 25.86
CA GLU A 235 17.10 1.17 25.86
C GLU A 235 16.69 1.88 24.57
N ASN A 236 16.66 3.21 24.60
CA ASN A 236 16.36 4.02 23.42
C ASN A 236 17.67 4.43 22.74
N LYS A 237 17.90 3.94 21.52
CA LYS A 237 19.09 4.24 20.71
C LYS A 237 18.69 4.51 19.26
N PHE A 238 19.00 5.72 18.77
CA PHE A 238 18.78 6.11 17.39
C PHE A 238 20.10 5.95 16.62
N GLN A 239 20.05 5.31 15.47
CA GLN A 239 21.21 5.12 14.60
C GLN A 239 20.82 5.42 13.16
N GLN A 240 21.37 6.49 12.60
CA GLN A 240 21.23 6.80 11.19
C GLN A 240 21.87 5.70 10.32
N LYS A 241 21.22 5.39 9.19
CA LYS A 241 21.67 4.43 8.19
C LYS A 241 21.91 5.17 6.88
N ILE A 242 22.99 4.86 6.19
CA ILE A 242 23.39 5.47 4.93
C ILE A 242 23.70 4.42 3.87
N GLY A 243 23.63 4.80 2.61
CA GLY A 243 23.99 3.95 1.48
C GLY A 243 23.26 2.60 1.49
N MET A 244 24.01 1.52 1.32
CA MET A 244 23.44 0.16 1.24
C MET A 244 22.73 -0.27 2.53
N GLU A 245 23.20 0.15 3.72
CA GLU A 245 22.51 -0.16 4.98
C GLU A 245 21.11 0.45 5.05
N ALA A 246 20.95 1.65 4.51
CA ALA A 246 19.66 2.30 4.43
C ALA A 246 18.71 1.55 3.48
N ILE A 247 19.18 1.14 2.30
CA ILE A 247 18.40 0.33 1.35
C ILE A 247 17.95 -0.98 2.01
N ILE A 248 18.86 -1.72 2.65
CA ILE A 248 18.55 -2.96 3.38
C ILE A 248 17.52 -2.71 4.49
N THR A 249 17.56 -1.55 5.14
CA THR A 249 16.62 -1.16 6.18
C THR A 249 15.20 -0.98 5.62
N LEU A 250 15.04 -0.42 4.42
CA LEU A 250 13.74 -0.16 3.78
C LEU A 250 13.16 -1.38 3.05
N LEU A 251 14.02 -2.16 2.39
CA LEU A 251 13.66 -3.23 1.46
C LEU A 251 12.54 -4.18 1.95
N PRO A 252 12.53 -4.64 3.21
CA PRO A 252 11.48 -5.54 3.68
C PRO A 252 10.09 -4.91 3.80
N SER A 253 9.99 -3.57 3.70
CA SER A 253 8.74 -2.82 3.82
C SER A 253 8.22 -2.30 2.48
N GLY A 254 8.98 -2.43 1.40
CA GLY A 254 8.55 -2.09 0.05
C GLY A 254 7.63 -3.17 -0.55
N SER A 255 6.57 -2.74 -1.22
CA SER A 255 5.58 -3.62 -1.84
C SER A 255 5.89 -3.83 -3.31
N ALA A 256 6.67 -4.87 -3.63
CA ALA A 256 6.86 -5.33 -5.01
C ALA A 256 6.96 -6.86 -5.07
N ILE A 257 6.39 -7.44 -6.13
CA ILE A 257 6.52 -8.88 -6.39
C ILE A 257 7.95 -9.20 -6.87
N ARG A 258 8.54 -10.24 -6.28
CA ARG A 258 9.97 -10.58 -6.52
C ARG A 258 10.21 -11.39 -7.79
N TRP A 259 9.17 -12.00 -8.35
CA TRP A 259 9.25 -12.83 -9.56
C TRP A 259 9.07 -12.05 -10.86
N ASN A 260 8.72 -10.78 -10.80
CA ASN A 260 8.75 -9.86 -11.94
C ASN A 260 9.97 -8.95 -11.81
N ASN A 261 11.01 -9.24 -12.61
CA ASN A 261 12.28 -8.52 -12.54
C ASN A 261 12.16 -7.03 -12.84
N GLU A 262 11.26 -6.63 -13.74
CA GLU A 262 11.06 -5.23 -14.10
C GLU A 262 10.46 -4.44 -12.92
N LEU A 263 9.38 -4.96 -12.31
CA LEU A 263 8.75 -4.32 -11.16
C LEU A 263 9.67 -4.32 -9.93
N TYR A 264 10.39 -5.41 -9.72
CA TYR A 264 11.32 -5.50 -8.59
C TYR A 264 12.52 -4.54 -8.76
N SER A 265 13.07 -4.43 -9.97
CA SER A 265 14.13 -3.47 -10.28
C SER A 265 13.64 -2.02 -10.16
N SER A 266 12.41 -1.74 -10.60
CA SER A 266 11.79 -0.42 -10.40
C SER A 266 11.71 -0.07 -8.92
N MET A 267 11.27 -1.00 -8.05
CA MET A 267 11.27 -0.77 -6.61
C MET A 267 12.67 -0.48 -6.06
N LEU A 268 13.70 -1.24 -6.47
CA LEU A 268 15.07 -1.02 -5.99
C LEU A 268 15.59 0.37 -6.39
N ASN A 269 15.32 0.80 -7.62
CA ASN A 269 15.69 2.14 -8.10
C ASN A 269 14.98 3.24 -7.28
N LEU A 270 13.69 3.05 -6.97
CA LEU A 270 12.95 3.99 -6.12
C LEU A 270 13.52 4.04 -4.70
N LEU A 271 13.87 2.91 -4.12
CA LEU A 271 14.49 2.87 -2.79
C LEU A 271 15.83 3.61 -2.77
N GLU A 272 16.65 3.48 -3.80
CA GLU A 272 17.92 4.20 -3.92
C GLU A 272 17.71 5.73 -3.92
N VAL A 273 16.74 6.21 -4.71
CA VAL A 273 16.40 7.64 -4.72
C VAL A 273 15.86 8.10 -3.37
N ILE A 274 14.94 7.35 -2.76
CA ILE A 274 14.37 7.68 -1.45
C ILE A 274 15.49 7.81 -0.41
N VAL A 275 16.40 6.83 -0.34
CA VAL A 275 17.52 6.83 0.62
C VAL A 275 18.45 8.02 0.41
N SER A 276 18.64 8.47 -0.83
CA SER A 276 19.50 9.63 -1.12
C SER A 276 18.87 10.99 -0.76
N ARG A 277 17.56 11.02 -0.47
CA ARG A 277 16.78 12.25 -0.26
C ARG A 277 16.12 12.37 1.10
N THR A 278 16.11 11.28 1.88
CA THR A 278 15.42 11.23 3.18
C THR A 278 16.36 10.67 4.25
N THR A 279 16.14 11.07 5.49
CA THR A 279 16.86 10.46 6.62
C THR A 279 16.35 9.04 6.83
N VAL A 280 17.24 8.06 6.79
CA VAL A 280 16.93 6.68 7.16
C VAL A 280 17.60 6.32 8.46
N ALA A 281 16.85 5.71 9.38
CA ALA A 281 17.37 5.33 10.68
C ALA A 281 16.82 4.01 11.20
N HIS A 282 17.54 3.45 12.15
CA HIS A 282 17.12 2.35 13.00
C HIS A 282 16.95 2.89 14.43
N LEU A 283 15.79 2.68 15.02
CA LEU A 283 15.47 3.05 16.39
C LEU A 283 15.22 1.80 17.22
N GLN A 284 16.16 1.45 18.05
CA GLN A 284 15.96 0.54 19.16
C GLN A 284 15.24 1.31 20.26
N CYS A 285 14.10 0.82 20.77
CA CYS A 285 13.31 1.61 21.70
C CYS A 285 12.42 0.83 22.65
N LEU A 286 12.19 1.47 23.78
CA LEU A 286 11.12 1.18 24.73
C LEU A 286 9.81 1.86 24.27
N PRO A 287 8.63 1.35 24.64
CA PRO A 287 7.34 1.98 24.34
C PRO A 287 7.06 3.15 25.32
N ASN A 288 7.88 4.21 25.29
CA ASN A 288 7.78 5.35 26.19
C ASN A 288 7.95 6.71 25.49
N ALA A 289 7.60 7.79 26.20
CA ALA A 289 7.70 9.17 25.69
C ALA A 289 9.12 9.56 25.32
N ALA A 290 10.14 9.04 26.01
CA ALA A 290 11.54 9.35 25.72
C ALA A 290 11.96 8.82 24.34
N ALA A 291 11.44 7.66 23.92
CA ALA A 291 11.66 7.13 22.58
C ALA A 291 11.11 8.06 21.48
N ALA A 292 9.88 8.56 21.65
CA ALA A 292 9.28 9.49 20.68
C ALA A 292 10.04 10.79 20.60
N LYS A 293 10.43 11.38 21.73
CA LYS A 293 11.21 12.63 21.80
C LYS A 293 12.61 12.47 21.20
N LEU A 294 13.30 11.37 21.50
CA LEU A 294 14.61 11.04 20.90
C LEU A 294 14.48 10.91 19.38
N CYS A 295 13.48 10.15 18.92
CA CYS A 295 13.23 9.93 17.51
C CYS A 295 12.97 11.26 16.76
N TYR A 296 12.09 12.11 17.27
CA TYR A 296 11.80 13.41 16.70
C TYR A 296 13.05 14.30 16.65
N ALA A 297 13.74 14.48 17.76
CA ALA A 297 14.93 15.32 17.85
C ALA A 297 16.02 14.90 16.84
N GLN A 298 16.28 13.59 16.72
CA GLN A 298 17.32 13.08 15.81
C GLN A 298 16.89 13.09 14.33
N SER A 299 15.58 12.95 14.04
CA SER A 299 15.08 12.94 12.66
C SER A 299 14.95 14.36 12.06
N THR A 300 15.03 15.42 12.87
CA THR A 300 14.91 16.81 12.44
C THR A 300 16.25 17.58 12.41
N LEU A 301 17.35 16.95 12.81
CA LEU A 301 18.69 17.56 12.85
C LEU A 301 19.45 17.58 11.51
N VAL A 302 18.81 17.16 10.40
CA VAL A 302 19.45 17.04 9.06
C VAL A 302 18.97 18.13 8.15
#